data_aba08b990a267d1121466bb4a4177575
#
_entry.id   aba08b990a267d1121466bb4a4177575
#
_cell.length_a   1.000
_cell.length_b   1.000
_cell.length_c   1.000
_cell.angle_alpha   90.00
_cell.angle_beta   90.00
_cell.angle_gamma   90.00
#
_symmetry.space_group_name_H-M   'P 1'
#
loop_
_entity.id
_entity.type
_entity.pdbx_description
1 polymer ?
#
loop_
_entity_poly.entity_id
_entity_poly.type
_entity_poly.pdbx_seq_one_letter_code
_entity_poly.pdbx_strand_id
1 'polypeptide(L)'
;MRCPSCGHEEDKVVDSRATKENSAIRRRRECLECGHRFTTYEYVEHRPVIVVKKDGRREDFSRDKIMNGLLRACEKRTVPMETLERLVDDVARTTSGSARDEIPTSEIGNEVMKRLAGIDQVAYVRFASVYRDFKDISQFLSELRNLLEGDGPHKEKK
;
A
#
# COMPACT_ATOMS: atom_id res chain seq x y z
N MET A 1 3.84 27.25 17.81
CA MET A 1 2.51 26.76 17.33
C MET A 1 1.45 27.64 17.93
N ARG A 2 0.38 28.03 17.16
CA ARG A 2 -0.57 29.02 17.61
C ARG A 2 -1.37 28.54 18.83
N CYS A 3 -1.41 29.33 19.90
CA CYS A 3 -2.14 29.01 21.12
C CYS A 3 -3.67 28.99 20.86
N PRO A 4 -4.37 27.90 21.24
CA PRO A 4 -5.82 27.80 21.01
C PRO A 4 -6.66 28.76 21.87
N SER A 5 -6.06 29.35 22.92
CA SER A 5 -6.75 30.28 23.84
C SER A 5 -6.62 31.75 23.43
N CYS A 6 -5.37 32.21 23.13
CA CYS A 6 -5.14 33.63 22.84
C CYS A 6 -4.59 33.90 21.43
N GLY A 7 -4.30 32.88 20.63
CA GLY A 7 -3.79 33.02 19.28
C GLY A 7 -2.29 33.37 19.18
N HIS A 8 -1.58 33.54 20.29
CA HIS A 8 -0.15 33.85 20.30
C HIS A 8 0.66 32.68 19.67
N GLU A 9 1.76 33.00 18.97
CA GLU A 9 2.50 32.01 18.15
C GLU A 9 3.66 31.35 18.90
N GLU A 10 4.12 31.92 20.00
CA GLU A 10 5.25 31.38 20.77
C GLU A 10 4.77 30.51 21.92
N ASP A 11 5.35 29.33 22.01
CA ASP A 11 5.09 28.35 23.07
C ASP A 11 6.40 27.63 23.47
N LYS A 12 6.42 27.06 24.66
CA LYS A 12 7.48 26.15 25.10
C LYS A 12 6.93 24.74 25.29
N VAL A 13 7.73 23.74 24.98
CA VAL A 13 7.44 22.33 25.25
C VAL A 13 7.79 22.02 26.70
N VAL A 14 6.79 21.63 27.50
CA VAL A 14 6.99 21.30 28.94
C VAL A 14 7.11 19.79 29.18
N ASP A 15 6.60 18.95 28.27
CA ASP A 15 6.72 17.50 28.31
C ASP A 15 6.66 16.92 26.90
N SER A 16 7.44 15.84 26.65
CA SER A 16 7.46 15.15 25.36
C SER A 16 7.57 13.64 25.62
N ARG A 17 6.64 12.87 25.08
CA ARG A 17 6.60 11.40 25.23
C ARG A 17 6.16 10.73 23.95
N ALA A 18 6.75 9.58 23.64
CA ALA A 18 6.23 8.71 22.60
C ALA A 18 4.84 8.17 23.02
N THR A 19 3.96 7.95 22.03
CA THR A 19 2.70 7.21 22.25
C THR A 19 2.98 5.73 22.53
N LYS A 20 2.01 5.00 23.10
CA LYS A 20 2.17 3.58 23.45
C LYS A 20 2.59 2.71 22.26
N GLU A 21 2.17 3.05 21.05
CA GLU A 21 2.51 2.35 19.81
C GLU A 21 3.76 2.89 19.12
N ASN A 22 4.43 3.86 19.73
CA ASN A 22 5.62 4.54 19.16
C ASN A 22 5.38 5.17 17.77
N SER A 23 4.10 5.39 17.40
CA SER A 23 3.66 5.91 16.10
C SER A 23 3.58 7.43 16.04
N ALA A 24 3.64 8.10 17.23
CA ALA A 24 3.57 9.55 17.34
C ALA A 24 4.31 10.05 18.58
N ILE A 25 4.68 11.32 18.57
CA ILE A 25 5.20 12.04 19.73
C ILE A 25 4.11 12.96 20.26
N ARG A 26 3.70 12.73 21.53
CA ARG A 26 2.80 13.62 22.25
C ARG A 26 3.63 14.69 22.93
N ARG A 27 3.33 15.97 22.65
CA ARG A 27 3.98 17.12 23.32
C ARG A 27 2.95 17.92 24.10
N ARG A 28 3.27 18.23 25.37
CA ARG A 28 2.54 19.19 26.18
C ARG A 28 3.24 20.54 26.07
N ARG A 29 2.53 21.55 25.64
CA ARG A 29 3.01 22.91 25.37
C ARG A 29 2.39 23.90 26.33
N GLU A 30 3.09 25.01 26.59
CA GLU A 30 2.62 26.12 27.39
C GLU A 30 2.85 27.41 26.61
N CYS A 31 1.78 28.17 26.39
CA CYS A 31 1.85 29.47 25.73
C CYS A 31 2.68 30.44 26.57
N LEU A 32 3.59 31.18 25.95
CA LEU A 32 4.45 32.14 26.66
C LEU A 32 3.69 33.39 27.07
N GLU A 33 2.58 33.74 26.39
CA GLU A 33 1.79 34.95 26.68
C GLU A 33 0.75 34.67 27.78
N CYS A 34 -0.16 33.70 27.59
CA CYS A 34 -1.29 33.50 28.50
C CYS A 34 -1.12 32.30 29.45
N GLY A 35 -0.01 31.56 29.40
CA GLY A 35 0.25 30.37 30.24
C GLY A 35 -0.66 29.17 29.95
N HIS A 36 -1.57 29.27 28.96
CA HIS A 36 -2.47 28.17 28.62
C HIS A 36 -1.67 26.93 28.18
N ARG A 37 -2.04 25.76 28.74
CA ARG A 37 -1.40 24.49 28.41
C ARG A 37 -2.28 23.71 27.43
N PHE A 38 -1.65 23.29 26.32
CA PHE A 38 -2.30 22.48 25.29
C PHE A 38 -1.42 21.31 24.87
N THR A 39 -2.03 20.32 24.25
CA THR A 39 -1.34 19.11 23.80
C THR A 39 -1.36 19.04 22.30
N THR A 40 -0.22 18.67 21.70
CA THR A 40 -0.09 18.41 20.28
C THR A 40 0.47 17.02 20.05
N TYR A 41 0.17 16.45 18.88
CA TYR A 41 0.74 15.20 18.43
C TYR A 41 1.50 15.44 17.14
N GLU A 42 2.70 14.90 17.05
CA GLU A 42 3.50 14.86 15.83
C GLU A 42 3.45 13.45 15.27
N TYR A 43 3.03 13.35 14.03
CA TYR A 43 2.99 12.10 13.26
C TYR A 43 3.96 12.19 12.09
N VAL A 44 4.50 11.04 11.67
CA VAL A 44 5.19 10.97 10.39
C VAL A 44 4.14 11.16 9.29
N GLU A 45 4.31 12.18 8.47
CA GLU A 45 3.43 12.40 7.32
C GLU A 45 3.69 11.30 6.29
N HIS A 46 2.68 10.46 6.06
CA HIS A 46 2.68 9.50 4.97
C HIS A 46 2.03 10.16 3.74
N ARG A 47 2.85 10.50 2.75
CA ARG A 47 2.29 10.94 1.47
C ARG A 47 1.54 9.78 0.83
N PRO A 48 0.30 9.99 0.36
CA PRO A 48 -0.41 8.95 -0.39
C PRO A 48 0.38 8.65 -1.68
N VAL A 49 0.62 7.38 -1.94
CA VAL A 49 1.23 6.94 -3.20
C VAL A 49 0.16 7.03 -4.30
N ILE A 50 0.49 7.71 -5.39
CA ILE A 50 -0.38 7.82 -6.55
C ILE A 50 -0.17 6.62 -7.48
N VAL A 51 -1.25 5.99 -7.88
CA VAL A 51 -1.25 4.88 -8.84
C VAL A 51 -1.60 5.40 -10.23
N VAL A 52 -0.69 5.21 -11.18
CA VAL A 52 -0.90 5.57 -12.58
C VAL A 52 -1.52 4.38 -13.31
N LYS A 53 -2.72 4.55 -13.83
CA LYS A 53 -3.45 3.54 -14.63
C LYS A 53 -2.88 3.41 -16.04
N LYS A 54 -3.23 2.32 -16.76
CA LYS A 54 -2.83 2.09 -18.16
C LYS A 54 -3.28 3.22 -19.11
N ASP A 55 -4.40 3.86 -18.80
CA ASP A 55 -4.96 5.00 -19.57
C ASP A 55 -4.40 6.37 -19.13
N GLY A 56 -3.39 6.38 -18.25
CA GLY A 56 -2.76 7.60 -17.74
C GLY A 56 -3.49 8.27 -16.58
N ARG A 57 -4.69 7.81 -16.18
CA ARG A 57 -5.39 8.35 -15.01
C ARG A 57 -4.60 8.08 -13.73
N ARG A 58 -4.71 9.02 -12.80
CA ARG A 58 -4.08 8.96 -11.48
C ARG A 58 -5.14 8.76 -10.41
N GLU A 59 -4.86 7.87 -9.47
CA GLU A 59 -5.72 7.63 -8.32
C GLU A 59 -4.86 7.29 -7.09
N ASP A 60 -5.42 7.48 -5.91
CA ASP A 60 -4.77 7.07 -4.68
C ASP A 60 -4.62 5.54 -4.61
N PHE A 61 -3.51 5.09 -4.04
CA PHE A 61 -3.32 3.67 -3.72
C PHE A 61 -4.43 3.20 -2.77
N SER A 62 -5.11 2.12 -3.13
CA SER A 62 -6.19 1.54 -2.34
C SER A 62 -5.96 0.06 -2.07
N ARG A 63 -5.83 -0.29 -0.79
CA ARG A 63 -5.76 -1.67 -0.31
C ARG A 63 -7.02 -2.46 -0.65
N ASP A 64 -8.19 -1.81 -0.56
CA ASP A 64 -9.49 -2.44 -0.83
C ASP A 64 -9.62 -2.88 -2.29
N LYS A 65 -9.05 -2.11 -3.23
CA LYS A 65 -9.04 -2.52 -4.65
C LYS A 65 -8.23 -3.78 -4.88
N ILE A 66 -7.09 -3.93 -4.21
CA ILE A 66 -6.26 -5.13 -4.27
C ILE A 66 -7.00 -6.30 -3.64
N MET A 67 -7.55 -6.12 -2.43
CA MET A 67 -8.32 -7.15 -1.72
C MET A 67 -9.51 -7.64 -2.57
N ASN A 68 -10.29 -6.74 -3.14
CA ASN A 68 -11.41 -7.10 -4.00
C ASN A 68 -10.97 -7.89 -5.25
N GLY A 69 -9.82 -7.55 -5.84
CA GLY A 69 -9.22 -8.31 -6.94
C GLY A 69 -8.84 -9.73 -6.54
N LEU A 70 -8.22 -9.87 -5.36
CA LEU A 70 -7.82 -11.16 -4.79
C LEU A 70 -9.02 -12.03 -4.43
N LEU A 71 -10.07 -11.46 -3.80
CA LEU A 71 -11.30 -12.19 -3.47
C LEU A 71 -11.97 -12.77 -4.70
N ARG A 72 -12.05 -12.02 -5.81
CA ARG A 72 -12.57 -12.53 -7.08
C ARG A 72 -11.71 -13.64 -7.67
N ALA A 73 -10.38 -13.49 -7.61
CA ALA A 73 -9.46 -14.51 -8.11
C ALA A 73 -9.53 -15.80 -7.29
N CYS A 74 -9.67 -15.68 -5.95
CA CYS A 74 -9.73 -16.79 -5.00
C CYS A 74 -11.15 -17.34 -4.79
N GLU A 75 -12.16 -16.88 -5.54
CA GLU A 75 -13.52 -17.39 -5.41
C GLU A 75 -13.57 -18.91 -5.60
N LYS A 76 -14.21 -19.63 -4.67
CA LYS A 76 -14.26 -21.10 -4.62
C LYS A 76 -12.88 -21.77 -4.47
N ARG A 77 -11.87 -21.05 -3.96
CA ARG A 77 -10.58 -21.62 -3.56
C ARG A 77 -10.46 -21.64 -2.05
N THR A 78 -9.71 -22.58 -1.52
CA THR A 78 -9.50 -22.74 -0.04
C THR A 78 -8.34 -21.88 0.47
N VAL A 79 -8.31 -20.61 0.06
CA VAL A 79 -7.30 -19.65 0.53
C VAL A 79 -7.86 -18.90 1.75
N PRO A 80 -7.20 -18.98 2.93
CA PRO A 80 -7.66 -18.29 4.13
C PRO A 80 -7.64 -16.77 3.96
N MET A 81 -8.63 -16.06 4.53
CA MET A 81 -8.70 -14.60 4.48
C MET A 81 -7.44 -13.95 5.05
N GLU A 82 -6.92 -14.46 6.16
CA GLU A 82 -5.69 -13.97 6.78
C GLU A 82 -4.47 -14.00 5.83
N THR A 83 -4.41 -14.99 4.94
CA THR A 83 -3.36 -15.08 3.91
C THR A 83 -3.49 -13.96 2.88
N LEU A 84 -4.73 -13.64 2.48
CA LEU A 84 -5.00 -12.53 1.56
C LEU A 84 -4.71 -11.18 2.22
N GLU A 85 -5.06 -10.99 3.48
CA GLU A 85 -4.77 -9.79 4.25
C GLU A 85 -3.26 -9.56 4.36
N ARG A 86 -2.48 -10.59 4.72
CA ARG A 86 -1.01 -10.52 4.75
C ARG A 86 -0.43 -10.15 3.38
N LEU A 87 -0.95 -10.75 2.31
CA LEU A 87 -0.50 -10.41 0.96
C LEU A 87 -0.75 -8.94 0.64
N VAL A 88 -1.93 -8.42 0.96
CA VAL A 88 -2.27 -7.00 0.75
C VAL A 88 -1.36 -6.10 1.58
N ASP A 89 -1.08 -6.46 2.84
CA ASP A 89 -0.18 -5.71 3.72
C ASP A 89 1.25 -5.66 3.18
N ASP A 90 1.75 -6.77 2.68
CA ASP A 90 3.09 -6.85 2.10
C ASP A 90 3.20 -6.01 0.82
N VAL A 91 2.20 -6.07 -0.06
CA VAL A 91 2.13 -5.23 -1.26
C VAL A 91 2.06 -3.75 -0.87
N ALA A 92 1.21 -3.40 0.09
CA ALA A 92 1.08 -2.03 0.58
C ALA A 92 2.41 -1.50 1.15
N ARG A 93 3.12 -2.33 1.93
CA ARG A 93 4.42 -1.99 2.51
C ARG A 93 5.47 -1.77 1.44
N THR A 94 5.55 -2.65 0.44
CA THR A 94 6.48 -2.52 -0.69
C THR A 94 6.19 -1.27 -1.51
N THR A 95 4.89 -0.97 -1.72
CA THR A 95 4.44 0.20 -2.47
C THR A 95 4.74 1.51 -1.73
N SER A 96 4.40 1.59 -0.43
CA SER A 96 4.63 2.79 0.40
C SER A 96 6.10 3.00 0.77
N GLY A 97 6.91 1.95 0.79
CA GLY A 97 8.35 2.02 1.06
C GLY A 97 9.19 2.47 -0.13
N SER A 98 8.58 2.60 -1.32
CA SER A 98 9.27 3.18 -2.47
C SER A 98 9.41 4.70 -2.28
N ALA A 99 10.59 5.24 -2.56
CA ALA A 99 10.81 6.70 -2.52
C ALA A 99 10.11 7.46 -3.66
N ARG A 100 9.21 6.79 -4.40
CA ARG A 100 8.49 7.33 -5.56
C ARG A 100 7.09 7.77 -5.16
N ASP A 101 6.71 8.97 -5.57
CA ASP A 101 5.36 9.50 -5.36
C ASP A 101 4.31 8.87 -6.30
N GLU A 102 4.74 8.33 -7.45
CA GLU A 102 3.88 7.69 -8.45
C GLU A 102 4.38 6.27 -8.78
N ILE A 103 3.45 5.31 -8.85
CA ILE A 103 3.72 3.91 -9.18
C ILE A 103 2.74 3.44 -10.27
N PRO A 104 3.21 2.82 -11.36
CA PRO A 104 2.34 2.21 -12.35
C PRO A 104 1.50 1.08 -11.75
N THR A 105 0.23 1.00 -12.13
CA THR A 105 -0.65 -0.09 -11.69
C THR A 105 -0.08 -1.47 -12.06
N SER A 106 0.69 -1.58 -13.15
CA SER A 106 1.36 -2.82 -13.57
C SER A 106 2.39 -3.32 -12.56
N GLU A 107 3.13 -2.43 -11.89
CA GLU A 107 4.07 -2.84 -10.84
C GLU A 107 3.34 -3.45 -9.64
N ILE A 108 2.23 -2.84 -9.21
CA ILE A 108 1.41 -3.36 -8.11
C ILE A 108 0.88 -4.74 -8.45
N GLY A 109 0.35 -4.92 -9.66
CA GLY A 109 -0.16 -6.22 -10.08
C GLY A 109 0.92 -7.29 -10.22
N ASN A 110 2.09 -6.94 -10.72
CA ASN A 110 3.22 -7.87 -10.75
C ASN A 110 3.61 -8.30 -9.34
N GLU A 111 3.58 -7.39 -8.36
CA GLU A 111 3.89 -7.70 -6.98
C GLU A 111 2.83 -8.61 -6.32
N VAL A 112 1.55 -8.39 -6.64
CA VAL A 112 0.45 -9.28 -6.25
C VAL A 112 0.63 -10.67 -6.88
N MET A 113 0.86 -10.75 -8.19
CA MET A 113 1.02 -11.99 -8.92
C MET A 113 2.21 -12.81 -8.41
N LYS A 114 3.34 -12.17 -8.14
CA LYS A 114 4.54 -12.83 -7.59
C LYS A 114 4.26 -13.56 -6.28
N ARG A 115 3.44 -12.97 -5.39
CA ARG A 115 3.07 -13.59 -4.11
C ARG A 115 1.97 -14.64 -4.29
N LEU A 116 0.99 -14.35 -5.14
CA LEU A 116 -0.16 -15.22 -5.37
C LEU A 116 0.25 -16.55 -6.01
N ALA A 117 1.28 -16.55 -6.86
CA ALA A 117 1.83 -17.77 -7.47
C ALA A 117 2.25 -18.84 -6.45
N GLY A 118 2.80 -18.42 -5.30
CA GLY A 118 3.17 -19.32 -4.21
C GLY A 118 2.02 -19.74 -3.29
N ILE A 119 0.84 -19.11 -3.40
CA ILE A 119 -0.32 -19.37 -2.56
C ILE A 119 -1.30 -20.31 -3.29
N ASP A 120 -1.73 -19.94 -4.50
CA ASP A 120 -2.68 -20.73 -5.30
C ASP A 120 -2.50 -20.41 -6.79
N GLN A 121 -2.04 -21.40 -7.55
CA GLN A 121 -1.76 -21.26 -8.98
C GLN A 121 -3.01 -20.95 -9.82
N VAL A 122 -4.18 -21.49 -9.44
CA VAL A 122 -5.44 -21.21 -10.14
C VAL A 122 -5.89 -19.78 -9.90
N ALA A 123 -5.79 -19.29 -8.65
CA ALA A 123 -6.07 -17.91 -8.34
C ALA A 123 -5.09 -16.96 -9.06
N TYR A 124 -3.81 -17.34 -9.16
CA TYR A 124 -2.82 -16.60 -9.96
C TYR A 124 -3.28 -16.45 -11.42
N VAL A 125 -3.65 -17.55 -12.09
CA VAL A 125 -4.10 -17.53 -13.49
C VAL A 125 -5.32 -16.65 -13.68
N ARG A 126 -6.30 -16.74 -12.77
CA ARG A 126 -7.52 -15.91 -12.78
C ARG A 126 -7.20 -14.44 -12.58
N PHE A 127 -6.31 -14.11 -11.64
CA PHE A 127 -5.88 -12.73 -11.41
C PHE A 127 -5.11 -12.20 -12.63
N ALA A 128 -4.18 -12.98 -13.17
CA ALA A 128 -3.40 -12.63 -14.36
C ALA A 128 -4.28 -12.39 -15.59
N SER A 129 -5.34 -13.19 -15.80
CA SER A 129 -6.26 -13.03 -16.94
C SER A 129 -7.00 -11.69 -16.97
N VAL A 130 -7.23 -11.09 -15.80
CA VAL A 130 -7.88 -9.76 -15.68
C VAL A 130 -6.83 -8.65 -15.68
N TYR A 131 -5.68 -8.89 -15.04
CA TYR A 131 -4.71 -7.86 -14.76
C TYR A 131 -3.71 -7.64 -15.91
N ARG A 132 -3.24 -8.74 -16.54
CA ARG A 132 -2.45 -8.70 -17.76
C ARG A 132 -3.37 -8.58 -18.96
N ASP A 133 -2.96 -7.73 -19.88
CA ASP A 133 -3.66 -7.51 -21.14
C ASP A 133 -3.10 -8.50 -22.17
N PHE A 134 -3.52 -9.77 -22.11
CA PHE A 134 -3.09 -10.76 -23.08
C PHE A 134 -3.66 -10.44 -24.45
N LYS A 135 -2.80 -10.22 -25.43
CA LYS A 135 -3.20 -9.92 -26.81
C LYS A 135 -3.74 -11.14 -27.55
N ASP A 136 -3.27 -12.33 -27.15
CA ASP A 136 -3.65 -13.60 -27.77
C ASP A 136 -3.48 -14.78 -26.80
N ILE A 137 -3.96 -15.94 -27.23
CA ILE A 137 -3.91 -17.18 -26.47
C ILE A 137 -2.45 -17.66 -26.28
N SER A 138 -1.56 -17.35 -27.21
CA SER A 138 -0.15 -17.79 -27.13
C SER A 138 0.58 -17.13 -25.99
N GLN A 139 0.31 -15.84 -25.74
CA GLN A 139 0.85 -15.12 -24.56
C GLN A 139 0.33 -15.71 -23.25
N PHE A 140 -0.95 -16.06 -23.21
CA PHE A 140 -1.55 -16.70 -22.05
C PHE A 140 -0.94 -18.09 -21.78
N LEU A 141 -0.75 -18.91 -22.82
CA LEU A 141 -0.10 -20.22 -22.70
C LEU A 141 1.35 -20.11 -22.27
N SER A 142 2.08 -19.10 -22.75
CA SER A 142 3.46 -18.85 -22.31
C SER A 142 3.52 -18.52 -20.81
N GLU A 143 2.58 -17.73 -20.30
CA GLU A 143 2.50 -17.41 -18.87
C GLU A 143 2.22 -18.66 -18.02
N LEU A 144 1.33 -19.54 -18.51
CA LEU A 144 1.06 -20.82 -17.83
C LEU A 144 2.27 -21.74 -17.80
N ARG A 145 3.04 -21.83 -18.89
CA ARG A 145 4.28 -22.61 -18.94
C ARG A 145 5.32 -22.10 -17.94
N ASN A 146 5.54 -20.78 -17.91
CA ASN A 146 6.45 -20.15 -16.96
C ASN A 146 6.06 -20.45 -15.50
N LEU A 147 4.74 -20.46 -15.21
CA LEU A 147 4.24 -20.81 -13.88
C LEU A 147 4.53 -22.28 -13.52
N LEU A 148 4.40 -23.22 -14.48
CA LEU A 148 4.65 -24.64 -14.27
C LEU A 148 6.15 -24.97 -14.16
N GLU A 149 7.01 -24.24 -14.86
CA GLU A 149 8.47 -24.42 -14.85
C GLU A 149 9.14 -23.79 -13.63
N GLY A 150 8.37 -23.08 -12.78
CA GLY A 150 8.86 -22.45 -11.54
C GLY A 150 9.62 -21.14 -11.77
N ASP A 151 9.69 -20.66 -13.00
CA ASP A 151 10.19 -19.34 -13.32
C ASP A 151 9.10 -18.31 -13.00
N GLY A 152 9.28 -17.61 -11.88
CA GLY A 152 8.37 -16.52 -11.47
C GLY A 152 8.24 -15.43 -12.56
N PRO A 153 7.30 -14.47 -12.40
CA PRO A 153 6.86 -13.55 -13.44
C PRO A 153 8.02 -12.85 -14.14
N HIS A 154 8.14 -13.07 -15.46
CA HIS A 154 9.17 -12.50 -16.32
C HIS A 154 9.23 -10.97 -16.18
N LYS A 155 10.46 -10.45 -16.02
CA LYS A 155 10.78 -9.05 -16.29
C LYS A 155 10.54 -8.81 -17.78
N GLU A 156 9.57 -7.97 -18.12
CA GLU A 156 9.43 -7.46 -19.48
C GLU A 156 10.77 -6.85 -19.90
N LYS A 157 11.40 -7.45 -20.90
CA LYS A 157 12.48 -6.79 -21.65
C LYS A 157 11.88 -5.60 -22.40
N LYS A 158 12.49 -4.44 -22.17
CA LYS A 158 12.25 -3.19 -22.92
C LYS A 158 12.31 -3.41 -24.42
#